data_8bf079ad2708ec9804df33426b5e1001
#
_entry.id   8bf079ad2708ec9804df33426b5e1001
#
_cell.length_a   1.000
_cell.length_b   1.000
_cell.length_c   1.000
_cell.angle_alpha   90.00
_cell.angle_beta   90.00
_cell.angle_gamma   90.00
#
_symmetry.space_group_name_H-M   'P 1'
#
loop_
_entity.id
_entity.type
_entity.pdbx_description
1 polymer ?
#
loop_
_entity_poly.entity_id
_entity_poly.type
_entity_poly.pdbx_seq_one_letter_code
_entity_poly.pdbx_strand_id
1 'polypeptide(L)'
;EAKRWEQALQPLTDALVTRYLEFLPKQTYAIRTGVHPNTAFGLAFAYDYAVALGHASLKDLVAARSRDYFLGDTDYPAKLEPNGSDFLSPALMEADLMRRVLPPQEFAAWFEAYLPAMRDGQPKNLLTIAVVTDRSDPQLGHLDGLNLSRAWAMRHIAAALPDDSRARAFLADAAHT
;
A
#
# COMPACT_ATOMS: atom_id res chain seq x y z
N GLU A 1 19.83 -8.96 21.78
CA GLU A 1 20.29 -8.24 20.57
C GLU A 1 19.23 -7.25 20.10
N ALA A 2 17.94 -7.62 19.92
CA ALA A 2 16.89 -6.72 19.42
C ALA A 2 16.79 -5.41 20.23
N LYS A 3 16.77 -5.46 21.56
CA LYS A 3 16.74 -4.27 22.41
C LYS A 3 17.95 -3.35 22.22
N ARG A 4 19.13 -3.93 21.95
CA ARG A 4 20.35 -3.14 21.68
C ARG A 4 20.24 -2.41 20.34
N TRP A 5 19.68 -3.06 19.32
CA TRP A 5 19.45 -2.42 18.03
C TRP A 5 18.37 -1.35 18.10
N GLU A 6 17.30 -1.61 18.82
CA GLU A 6 16.24 -0.62 19.10
C GLU A 6 16.83 0.64 19.74
N GLN A 7 17.63 0.50 20.81
CA GLN A 7 18.27 1.63 21.46
C GLN A 7 19.25 2.38 20.54
N ALA A 8 20.02 1.66 19.72
CA ALA A 8 20.96 2.28 18.79
C ALA A 8 20.25 3.06 17.66
N LEU A 9 19.06 2.61 17.23
CA LEU A 9 18.28 3.26 16.18
C LEU A 9 17.31 4.33 16.70
N GLN A 10 17.09 4.42 18.01
CA GLN A 10 16.13 5.35 18.61
C GLN A 10 16.30 6.80 18.15
N PRO A 11 17.52 7.40 18.10
CA PRO A 11 17.68 8.77 17.64
C PRO A 11 17.23 8.99 16.19
N LEU A 12 17.46 8.01 15.31
CA LEU A 12 16.98 8.06 13.91
C LEU A 12 15.46 7.94 13.85
N THR A 13 14.90 7.05 14.64
CA THR A 13 13.44 6.85 14.71
C THR A 13 12.74 8.10 15.21
N ASP A 14 13.25 8.73 16.27
CA ASP A 14 12.71 9.98 16.81
C ASP A 14 12.75 11.11 15.77
N ALA A 15 13.85 11.21 15.02
CA ALA A 15 13.97 12.17 13.93
C ALA A 15 12.95 11.92 12.81
N LEU A 16 12.72 10.67 12.41
CA LEU A 16 11.72 10.30 11.42
C LEU A 16 10.31 10.62 11.90
N VAL A 17 9.95 10.23 13.12
CA VAL A 17 8.65 10.55 13.71
C VAL A 17 8.40 12.06 13.74
N THR A 18 9.39 12.83 14.21
CA THR A 18 9.32 14.30 14.23
C THR A 18 9.06 14.85 12.83
N ARG A 19 9.76 14.35 11.81
CA ARG A 19 9.54 14.78 10.43
C ARG A 19 8.15 14.45 9.91
N TYR A 20 7.61 13.28 10.22
CA TYR A 20 6.22 12.95 9.88
C TYR A 20 5.22 13.91 10.53
N LEU A 21 5.37 14.17 11.84
CA LEU A 21 4.48 15.07 12.59
C LEU A 21 4.54 16.53 12.08
N GLU A 22 5.70 17.00 11.64
CA GLU A 22 5.90 18.36 11.13
C GLU A 22 5.48 18.52 9.67
N PHE A 23 5.74 17.53 8.83
CA PHE A 23 5.59 17.64 7.37
C PHE A 23 4.22 17.18 6.89
N LEU A 24 3.70 16.06 7.39
CA LEU A 24 2.47 15.47 6.89
C LEU A 24 1.25 16.40 6.96
N PRO A 25 1.10 17.29 7.98
CA PRO A 25 0.04 18.31 7.97
C PRO A 25 0.16 19.33 6.83
N LYS A 26 1.35 19.53 6.28
CA LYS A 26 1.65 20.51 5.21
C LYS A 26 1.53 19.93 3.82
N GLN A 27 1.62 18.61 3.69
CA GLN A 27 1.55 17.94 2.38
C GLN A 27 0.12 17.99 1.86
N THR A 28 -0.09 18.75 0.78
CA THR A 28 -1.44 18.95 0.20
C THR A 28 -1.89 17.75 -0.62
N TYR A 29 -1.00 17.17 -1.42
CA TYR A 29 -1.32 16.10 -2.36
C TYR A 29 -0.51 14.83 -2.09
N ALA A 30 -1.15 13.67 -2.21
CA ALA A 30 -0.46 12.39 -2.15
C ALA A 30 0.31 12.11 -3.45
N ILE A 31 1.48 11.47 -3.34
CA ILE A 31 2.26 10.96 -4.47
C ILE A 31 1.81 9.52 -4.73
N ARG A 32 1.32 9.24 -5.95
CA ARG A 32 0.74 7.95 -6.36
C ARG A 32 1.59 7.24 -7.43
N THR A 33 2.91 7.23 -7.26
CA THR A 33 3.84 6.57 -8.19
C THR A 33 4.17 5.16 -7.72
N GLY A 34 4.58 4.29 -8.62
CA GLY A 34 5.01 2.92 -8.30
C GLY A 34 6.46 2.81 -7.79
N VAL A 35 7.01 3.90 -7.23
CA VAL A 35 8.40 4.02 -6.80
C VAL A 35 8.49 4.63 -5.39
N HIS A 36 9.71 4.75 -4.84
CA HIS A 36 10.01 5.16 -3.46
C HIS A 36 9.17 6.31 -2.87
N PRO A 37 8.86 7.42 -3.57
CA PRO A 37 8.12 8.51 -2.97
C PRO A 37 6.60 8.24 -2.83
N ASN A 38 6.12 7.02 -3.09
CA ASN A 38 4.71 6.66 -2.93
C ASN A 38 4.23 6.96 -1.51
N THR A 39 3.23 7.86 -1.39
CA THR A 39 2.72 8.32 -0.09
C THR A 39 2.05 7.18 0.68
N ALA A 40 1.21 6.37 0.02
CA ALA A 40 0.49 5.27 0.69
C ALA A 40 1.46 4.22 1.26
N PHE A 41 2.51 3.87 0.50
CA PHE A 41 3.56 2.96 0.95
C PHE A 41 4.26 3.49 2.22
N GLY A 42 4.71 4.75 2.21
CA GLY A 42 5.37 5.36 3.37
C GLY A 42 4.45 5.46 4.60
N LEU A 43 3.18 5.84 4.39
CA LEU A 43 2.19 5.95 5.47
C LEU A 43 1.82 4.58 6.08
N ALA A 44 1.81 3.50 5.28
CA ALA A 44 1.54 2.16 5.79
C ALA A 44 2.59 1.72 6.82
N PHE A 45 3.88 1.93 6.55
CA PHE A 45 4.95 1.65 7.50
C PHE A 45 4.92 2.56 8.73
N ALA A 46 4.65 3.86 8.54
CA ALA A 46 4.51 4.79 9.66
C ALA A 46 3.34 4.42 10.58
N TYR A 47 2.22 3.95 10.01
CA TYR A 47 1.06 3.48 10.75
C TYR A 47 1.38 2.21 11.55
N ASP A 48 1.96 1.19 10.89
CA ASP A 48 2.33 -0.07 11.55
C ASP A 48 3.32 0.16 12.69
N TYR A 49 4.33 1.04 12.48
CA TYR A 49 5.25 1.46 13.52
C TYR A 49 4.52 2.12 14.70
N ALA A 50 3.63 3.08 14.42
CA ALA A 50 2.90 3.79 15.45
C ALA A 50 1.98 2.88 16.28
N VAL A 51 1.35 1.88 15.64
CA VAL A 51 0.55 0.85 16.31
C VAL A 51 1.42 -0.04 17.19
N ALA A 52 2.54 -0.53 16.65
CA ALA A 52 3.43 -1.45 17.36
C ALA A 52 4.04 -0.84 18.64
N LEU A 53 4.33 0.46 18.62
CA LEU A 53 4.93 1.16 19.77
C LEU A 53 3.93 1.98 20.59
N GLY A 54 2.64 1.96 20.26
CA GLY A 54 1.62 2.74 20.96
C GLY A 54 1.78 4.26 20.77
N HIS A 55 2.36 4.72 19.66
CA HIS A 55 2.58 6.15 19.39
C HIS A 55 1.29 6.82 18.87
N ALA A 56 0.39 7.20 19.78
CA ALA A 56 -0.95 7.65 19.45
C ALA A 56 -0.97 8.83 18.47
N SER A 57 -0.18 9.90 18.72
CA SER A 57 -0.20 11.10 17.87
C SER A 57 0.23 10.81 16.43
N LEU A 58 1.22 9.95 16.20
CA LEU A 58 1.61 9.55 14.85
C LEU A 58 0.53 8.70 14.19
N LYS A 59 -0.01 7.71 14.91
CA LYS A 59 -1.09 6.85 14.42
C LYS A 59 -2.30 7.68 13.97
N ASP A 60 -2.75 8.58 14.81
CA ASP A 60 -3.95 9.39 14.56
C ASP A 60 -3.73 10.37 13.41
N LEU A 61 -2.55 10.99 13.32
CA LEU A 61 -2.19 11.85 12.20
C LEU A 61 -2.14 11.07 10.88
N VAL A 62 -1.48 9.91 10.86
CA VAL A 62 -1.40 9.07 9.66
C VAL A 62 -2.79 8.61 9.24
N ALA A 63 -3.64 8.17 10.17
CA ALA A 63 -5.01 7.76 9.87
C ALA A 63 -5.82 8.91 9.28
N ALA A 64 -5.78 10.10 9.88
CA ALA A 64 -6.49 11.28 9.39
C ALA A 64 -6.04 11.66 7.97
N ARG A 65 -4.71 11.75 7.75
CA ARG A 65 -4.17 12.12 6.42
C ARG A 65 -4.43 11.06 5.36
N SER A 66 -4.42 9.78 5.72
CA SER A 66 -4.79 8.70 4.79
C SER A 66 -6.23 8.84 4.32
N ARG A 67 -7.15 9.14 5.24
CA ARG A 67 -8.56 9.39 4.89
C ARG A 67 -8.71 10.65 4.02
N ASP A 68 -8.02 11.75 4.35
CA ASP A 68 -8.05 12.98 3.56
C ASP A 68 -7.58 12.76 2.12
N TYR A 69 -6.55 11.91 1.92
CA TYR A 69 -5.99 11.66 0.59
C TYR A 69 -6.78 10.66 -0.23
N PHE A 70 -7.31 9.61 0.39
CA PHE A 70 -7.68 8.39 -0.32
C PHE A 70 -9.14 7.95 -0.13
N LEU A 71 -9.84 8.47 0.90
CA LEU A 71 -11.21 8.01 1.18
C LEU A 71 -12.18 8.32 0.04
N GLY A 72 -11.95 9.43 -0.67
CA GLY A 72 -12.78 9.86 -1.80
C GLY A 72 -12.43 9.21 -3.14
N ASP A 73 -11.38 8.38 -3.21
CA ASP A 73 -10.95 7.77 -4.46
C ASP A 73 -11.90 6.65 -4.89
N THR A 74 -12.33 6.72 -6.15
CA THR A 74 -13.24 5.75 -6.76
C THR A 74 -12.79 5.43 -8.18
N ASP A 75 -13.08 4.21 -8.67
CA ASP A 75 -12.76 3.75 -10.03
C ASP A 75 -11.32 4.06 -10.44
N TYR A 76 -10.37 3.67 -9.56
CA TYR A 76 -8.95 3.93 -9.76
C TYR A 76 -8.45 3.31 -11.08
N PRO A 77 -7.68 4.05 -11.91
CA PRO A 77 -7.28 3.62 -13.25
C PRO A 77 -6.18 2.55 -13.25
N ALA A 78 -6.34 1.47 -12.49
CA ALA A 78 -5.35 0.40 -12.33
C ALA A 78 -4.99 -0.31 -13.65
N LYS A 79 -5.77 -0.13 -14.72
CA LYS A 79 -5.45 -0.62 -16.08
C LYS A 79 -4.19 0.03 -16.68
N LEU A 80 -3.71 1.13 -16.11
CA LEU A 80 -2.49 1.82 -16.55
C LEU A 80 -1.22 1.26 -15.89
N GLU A 81 -1.35 0.34 -14.93
CA GLU A 81 -0.21 -0.31 -14.28
C GLU A 81 0.25 -1.58 -15.04
N PRO A 82 1.55 -1.93 -14.98
CA PRO A 82 2.63 -1.13 -14.39
C PRO A 82 3.03 0.06 -15.26
N ASN A 83 3.65 1.08 -14.65
CA ASN A 83 4.22 2.20 -15.37
C ASN A 83 5.75 2.07 -15.38
N GLY A 84 6.32 1.91 -16.59
CA GLY A 84 7.77 1.79 -16.77
C GLY A 84 8.40 0.67 -15.95
N SER A 85 9.27 1.02 -15.03
CA SER A 85 10.00 0.12 -14.13
C SER A 85 9.51 0.21 -12.68
N ASP A 86 8.21 0.34 -12.48
CA ASP A 86 7.60 0.33 -11.15
C ASP A 86 7.99 -0.93 -10.36
N PHE A 87 8.21 -0.78 -9.06
CA PHE A 87 8.38 -1.92 -8.14
C PHE A 87 7.29 -1.97 -7.06
N LEU A 88 6.36 -1.03 -7.10
CA LEU A 88 5.12 -1.01 -6.33
C LEU A 88 3.93 -0.84 -7.27
N SER A 89 2.79 -1.39 -6.90
CA SER A 89 1.52 -1.05 -7.54
C SER A 89 0.87 0.11 -6.78
N PRO A 90 0.76 1.31 -7.34
CA PRO A 90 0.07 2.41 -6.68
C PRO A 90 -1.33 2.05 -6.17
N ALA A 91 -2.12 1.35 -7.00
CA ALA A 91 -3.45 0.89 -6.63
C ALA A 91 -3.44 -0.03 -5.40
N LEU A 92 -2.53 -1.01 -5.37
CA LEU A 92 -2.49 -1.96 -4.27
C LEU A 92 -1.85 -1.36 -3.01
N MET A 93 -0.89 -0.44 -3.13
CA MET A 93 -0.32 0.26 -1.97
C MET A 93 -1.37 1.13 -1.28
N GLU A 94 -2.22 1.80 -2.04
CA GLU A 94 -3.32 2.59 -1.51
C GLU A 94 -4.34 1.70 -0.78
N ALA A 95 -4.77 0.61 -1.41
CA ALA A 95 -5.68 -0.34 -0.78
C ALA A 95 -5.07 -1.01 0.46
N ASP A 96 -3.77 -1.33 0.44
CA ASP A 96 -3.05 -1.93 1.58
C ASP A 96 -2.89 -0.95 2.75
N LEU A 97 -2.77 0.36 2.49
CA LEU A 97 -2.85 1.38 3.54
C LEU A 97 -4.28 1.50 4.08
N MET A 98 -5.28 1.62 3.20
CA MET A 98 -6.65 1.88 3.62
C MET A 98 -7.25 0.74 4.46
N ARG A 99 -6.89 -0.53 4.20
CA ARG A 99 -7.30 -1.65 5.07
C ARG A 99 -6.76 -1.57 6.50
N ARG A 100 -5.65 -0.83 6.72
CA ARG A 100 -5.10 -0.59 8.08
C ARG A 100 -5.84 0.49 8.83
N VAL A 101 -6.33 1.48 8.08
CA VAL A 101 -6.90 2.72 8.62
C VAL A 101 -8.40 2.63 8.79
N LEU A 102 -9.09 1.93 7.89
CA LEU A 102 -10.55 1.82 7.91
C LEU A 102 -11.01 0.62 8.75
N PRO A 103 -12.15 0.73 9.46
CA PRO A 103 -12.85 -0.44 10.00
C PRO A 103 -13.21 -1.44 8.87
N PRO A 104 -13.30 -2.75 9.15
CA PRO A 104 -13.46 -3.77 8.11
C PRO A 104 -14.65 -3.54 7.16
N GLN A 105 -15.81 -3.13 7.68
CA GLN A 105 -16.99 -2.87 6.86
C GLN A 105 -16.84 -1.63 5.97
N GLU A 106 -16.21 -0.58 6.51
CA GLU A 106 -15.92 0.64 5.76
C GLU A 106 -14.88 0.35 4.67
N PHE A 107 -13.85 -0.44 4.98
CA PHE A 107 -12.85 -0.86 4.00
C PHE A 107 -13.47 -1.66 2.86
N ALA A 108 -14.34 -2.62 3.14
CA ALA A 108 -14.98 -3.43 2.11
C ALA A 108 -15.81 -2.56 1.14
N ALA A 109 -16.62 -1.65 1.67
CA ALA A 109 -17.40 -0.73 0.86
C ALA A 109 -16.55 0.25 0.03
N TRP A 110 -15.49 0.79 0.66
CA TRP A 110 -14.53 1.65 -0.03
C TRP A 110 -13.80 0.89 -1.14
N PHE A 111 -13.33 -0.33 -0.89
CA PHE A 111 -12.60 -1.14 -1.87
C PHE A 111 -13.45 -1.48 -3.11
N GLU A 112 -14.74 -1.76 -2.91
CA GLU A 112 -15.67 -1.99 -4.03
C GLU A 112 -15.87 -0.74 -4.89
N ALA A 113 -15.88 0.44 -4.30
CA ALA A 113 -15.96 1.71 -5.05
C ALA A 113 -14.61 2.07 -5.70
N TYR A 114 -13.51 1.75 -5.03
CA TYR A 114 -12.14 2.05 -5.47
C TYR A 114 -11.69 1.19 -6.66
N LEU A 115 -11.93 -0.12 -6.62
CA LEU A 115 -11.59 -1.08 -7.69
C LEU A 115 -12.82 -1.92 -8.08
N PRO A 116 -13.88 -1.31 -8.63
CA PRO A 116 -15.17 -1.99 -8.85
C PRO A 116 -15.08 -3.18 -9.79
N ALA A 117 -14.16 -3.15 -10.77
CA ALA A 117 -13.95 -4.24 -11.71
C ALA A 117 -13.25 -5.47 -11.09
N MET A 118 -12.67 -5.35 -9.88
CA MET A 118 -11.97 -6.46 -9.22
C MET A 118 -12.90 -7.61 -8.89
N ARG A 119 -14.19 -7.35 -8.64
CA ARG A 119 -15.21 -8.40 -8.46
C ARG A 119 -15.38 -9.34 -9.67
N ASP A 120 -14.91 -8.91 -10.84
CA ASP A 120 -14.93 -9.67 -12.09
C ASP A 120 -13.52 -10.06 -12.56
N GLY A 121 -12.53 -9.97 -11.67
CA GLY A 121 -11.12 -10.28 -11.93
C GLY A 121 -10.50 -9.34 -12.97
N GLN A 122 -10.84 -8.06 -12.90
CA GLN A 122 -10.30 -7.02 -13.77
C GLN A 122 -9.71 -5.86 -12.94
N PRO A 123 -8.74 -5.13 -13.46
CA PRO A 123 -8.07 -5.33 -14.76
C PRO A 123 -7.05 -6.49 -14.68
N LYS A 124 -6.93 -7.27 -15.75
CA LYS A 124 -6.05 -8.45 -15.81
C LYS A 124 -4.58 -8.13 -15.57
N ASN A 125 -4.08 -6.99 -16.06
CA ASN A 125 -2.70 -6.55 -15.87
C ASN A 125 -2.31 -6.38 -14.39
N LEU A 126 -3.26 -6.13 -13.51
CA LEU A 126 -3.00 -6.05 -12.07
C LEU A 126 -2.83 -7.44 -11.44
N LEU A 127 -3.53 -8.44 -11.97
CA LEU A 127 -3.57 -9.82 -11.46
C LEU A 127 -2.57 -10.77 -12.14
N THR A 128 -1.87 -10.30 -13.19
CA THR A 128 -0.89 -11.11 -13.93
C THR A 128 0.52 -10.67 -13.62
N ILE A 129 1.46 -11.62 -13.70
CA ILE A 129 2.89 -11.35 -13.49
C ILE A 129 3.40 -10.34 -14.52
N ALA A 130 4.08 -9.29 -14.07
CA ALA A 130 4.82 -8.38 -14.93
C ALA A 130 6.06 -9.10 -15.48
N VAL A 131 6.27 -8.99 -16.81
CA VAL A 131 7.35 -9.70 -17.49
C VAL A 131 8.64 -8.87 -17.48
N VAL A 132 9.72 -9.45 -16.95
CA VAL A 132 11.07 -8.88 -17.03
C VAL A 132 11.74 -9.43 -18.28
N THR A 133 11.94 -8.58 -19.29
CA THR A 133 12.53 -8.96 -20.58
C THR A 133 14.05 -9.01 -20.55
N ASP A 134 14.68 -8.22 -19.68
CA ASP A 134 16.13 -8.20 -19.47
C ASP A 134 16.46 -8.02 -17.97
N ARG A 135 16.92 -9.09 -17.33
CA ARG A 135 17.34 -9.06 -15.91
C ARG A 135 18.74 -8.47 -15.69
N SER A 136 19.50 -8.21 -16.74
CA SER A 136 20.77 -7.50 -16.64
C SER A 136 20.60 -5.99 -16.56
N ASP A 137 19.45 -5.47 -16.98
CA ASP A 137 19.07 -4.07 -16.79
C ASP A 137 18.53 -3.86 -15.37
N PRO A 138 19.20 -3.04 -14.53
CA PRO A 138 18.79 -2.85 -13.14
C PRO A 138 17.42 -2.17 -13.00
N GLN A 139 16.97 -1.40 -13.98
CA GLN A 139 15.64 -0.78 -13.94
C GLN A 139 14.55 -1.79 -14.29
N LEU A 140 14.73 -2.59 -15.34
CA LEU A 140 13.77 -3.63 -15.70
C LEU A 140 13.67 -4.71 -14.62
N GLY A 141 14.76 -4.98 -13.91
CA GLY A 141 14.79 -5.87 -12.75
C GLY A 141 13.85 -5.45 -11.60
N HIS A 142 13.46 -4.17 -11.53
CA HIS A 142 12.47 -3.70 -10.56
C HIS A 142 11.09 -4.38 -10.71
N LEU A 143 10.72 -4.84 -11.91
CA LEU A 143 9.47 -5.55 -12.13
C LEU A 143 9.39 -6.90 -11.39
N ASP A 144 10.52 -7.55 -11.08
CA ASP A 144 10.53 -8.70 -10.16
C ASP A 144 10.10 -8.25 -8.74
N GLY A 145 10.58 -7.08 -8.29
CA GLY A 145 10.12 -6.45 -7.05
C GLY A 145 8.65 -6.09 -7.06
N LEU A 146 8.13 -5.62 -8.21
CA LEU A 146 6.71 -5.34 -8.40
C LEU A 146 5.86 -6.61 -8.18
N ASN A 147 6.25 -7.74 -8.76
CA ASN A 147 5.53 -9.00 -8.59
C ASN A 147 5.46 -9.42 -7.13
N LEU A 148 6.57 -9.30 -6.39
CA LEU A 148 6.62 -9.61 -4.96
C LEU A 148 5.75 -8.65 -4.13
N SER A 149 5.83 -7.35 -4.40
CA SER A 149 5.04 -6.34 -3.69
C SER A 149 3.55 -6.46 -3.96
N ARG A 150 3.16 -6.81 -5.20
CA ARG A 150 1.77 -7.12 -5.56
C ARG A 150 1.25 -8.34 -4.82
N ALA A 151 1.97 -9.45 -4.81
CA ALA A 151 1.59 -10.66 -4.11
C ALA A 151 1.40 -10.41 -2.61
N TRP A 152 2.33 -9.67 -2.00
CA TRP A 152 2.24 -9.26 -0.59
C TRP A 152 1.00 -8.40 -0.31
N ALA A 153 0.76 -7.35 -1.10
CA ALA A 153 -0.39 -6.47 -0.92
C ALA A 153 -1.73 -7.21 -1.16
N MET A 154 -1.84 -7.99 -2.27
CA MET A 154 -3.03 -8.76 -2.59
C MET A 154 -3.42 -9.73 -1.48
N ARG A 155 -2.44 -10.44 -0.90
CA ARG A 155 -2.67 -11.36 0.22
C ARG A 155 -3.29 -10.64 1.42
N HIS A 156 -2.78 -9.47 1.76
CA HIS A 156 -3.26 -8.71 2.92
C HIS A 156 -4.64 -8.07 2.64
N ILE A 157 -4.85 -7.54 1.44
CA ILE A 157 -6.14 -6.98 1.03
C ILE A 157 -7.21 -8.08 1.02
N ALA A 158 -6.91 -9.24 0.43
CA ALA A 158 -7.81 -10.38 0.42
C ALA A 158 -8.19 -10.82 1.84
N ALA A 159 -7.24 -10.87 2.76
CA ALA A 159 -7.50 -11.24 4.17
C ALA A 159 -8.38 -10.20 4.91
N ALA A 160 -8.43 -8.95 4.45
CA ALA A 160 -9.25 -7.90 5.04
C ALA A 160 -10.65 -7.79 4.44
N LEU A 161 -10.91 -8.42 3.29
CA LEU A 161 -12.22 -8.44 2.64
C LEU A 161 -13.11 -9.56 3.22
N PRO A 162 -14.45 -9.40 3.18
CA PRO A 162 -15.40 -10.44 3.59
C PRO A 162 -15.18 -11.77 2.85
N ASP A 163 -15.55 -12.89 3.49
CA ASP A 163 -15.36 -14.24 2.94
C ASP A 163 -16.14 -14.48 1.63
N ASP A 164 -17.29 -13.84 1.48
CA ASP A 164 -18.15 -13.90 0.29
C ASP A 164 -17.76 -12.90 -0.81
N SER A 165 -16.74 -12.09 -0.59
CA SER A 165 -16.26 -11.13 -1.60
C SER A 165 -15.65 -11.85 -2.80
N ARG A 166 -16.19 -11.62 -3.99
CA ARG A 166 -15.61 -12.13 -5.25
C ARG A 166 -14.22 -11.56 -5.52
N ALA A 167 -13.99 -10.28 -5.17
CA ALA A 167 -12.68 -9.64 -5.30
C ALA A 167 -11.62 -10.35 -4.46
N ARG A 168 -11.98 -10.79 -3.23
CA ARG A 168 -11.10 -11.57 -2.36
C ARG A 168 -10.57 -12.83 -3.06
N ALA A 169 -11.44 -13.58 -3.74
CA ALA A 169 -11.04 -14.80 -4.42
C ALA A 169 -10.00 -14.55 -5.51
N PHE A 170 -10.20 -13.53 -6.36
CA PHE A 170 -9.25 -13.16 -7.41
C PHE A 170 -7.92 -12.67 -6.86
N LEU A 171 -7.93 -11.86 -5.80
CA LEU A 171 -6.71 -11.36 -5.17
C LEU A 171 -5.93 -12.49 -4.49
N ALA A 172 -6.62 -13.39 -3.79
CA ALA A 172 -5.98 -14.53 -3.13
C ALA A 172 -5.33 -15.49 -4.15
N ASP A 173 -5.99 -15.76 -5.25
CA ASP A 173 -5.47 -16.61 -6.35
C ASP A 173 -4.23 -15.97 -6.98
N ALA A 174 -4.32 -14.69 -7.37
CA ALA A 174 -3.20 -13.96 -7.97
C ALA A 174 -1.99 -13.81 -7.02
N ALA A 175 -2.20 -13.77 -5.71
CA ALA A 175 -1.11 -13.67 -4.73
C ALA A 175 -0.28 -14.96 -4.59
N HIS A 176 -0.72 -16.08 -5.17
CA HIS A 176 -0.03 -17.38 -5.16
C HIS A 176 0.68 -17.71 -6.48
N THR A 177 0.46 -16.90 -7.51
CA THR A 177 1.07 -17.06 -8.84
C THR A 177 2.45 -16.44 -8.92
#